data_3890c43ea076c0e5d7bd9215934207de
#
_entry.id   3890c43ea076c0e5d7bd9215934207de
#
_cell.length_a   1.000
_cell.length_b   1.000
_cell.length_c   1.000
_cell.angle_alpha   90.00
_cell.angle_beta   90.00
_cell.angle_gamma   90.00
#
_symmetry.space_group_name_H-M   'P 1'
#
loop_
_entity.id
_entity.type
_entity.pdbx_description
1 polymer ?
#
loop_
_entity_poly.entity_id
_entity_poly.type
_entity_poly.pdbx_seq_one_letter_code
_entity_poly.pdbx_strand_id
1 'polypeptide(L)'
;MASFNQKAIKWIDYIKENCIDALKKYCEDQTSNNLTGEEKQNSRDYLENYIKSEVKEHFGSEIDEDHPYPIDNNGTDQEALENIVMEIIFIYNNQKERVFDRLRKSFES
;
A
#
# COMPACT_ATOMS: atom_id res chain seq x y z
N MET A 1 19.23 -0.32 -13.59
CA MET A 1 18.52 0.18 -12.39
C MET A 1 17.03 0.27 -12.68
N ALA A 2 16.20 -0.27 -11.79
CA ALA A 2 14.75 -0.20 -12.00
C ALA A 2 14.26 1.23 -11.81
N SER A 3 13.37 1.69 -12.70
CA SER A 3 12.72 2.98 -12.56
C SER A 3 11.76 2.96 -11.37
N PHE A 4 11.35 4.13 -10.89
CA PHE A 4 10.36 4.22 -9.83
C PHE A 4 9.07 3.48 -10.21
N ASN A 5 8.60 3.65 -11.45
CA ASN A 5 7.37 2.99 -11.89
C ASN A 5 7.47 1.47 -11.82
N GLN A 6 8.62 0.92 -12.19
CA GLN A 6 8.85 -0.53 -12.09
C GLN A 6 8.85 -1.01 -10.65
N LYS A 7 9.46 -0.24 -9.74
CA LYS A 7 9.43 -0.55 -8.31
C LYS A 7 8.01 -0.52 -7.78
N ALA A 8 7.26 0.52 -8.11
CA ALA A 8 5.88 0.67 -7.64
C ALA A 8 5.00 -0.49 -8.09
N ILE A 9 5.15 -0.94 -9.33
CA ILE A 9 4.40 -2.09 -9.86
C ILE A 9 4.74 -3.35 -9.06
N LYS A 10 6.01 -3.57 -8.73
CA LYS A 10 6.42 -4.73 -7.92
C LYS A 10 5.79 -4.68 -6.52
N TRP A 11 5.76 -3.50 -5.90
CA TRP A 11 5.15 -3.35 -4.58
C TRP A 11 3.65 -3.65 -4.62
N ILE A 12 2.96 -3.11 -5.64
CA ILE A 12 1.52 -3.34 -5.82
C ILE A 12 1.23 -4.82 -6.02
N ASP A 13 1.99 -5.48 -6.87
CA ASP A 13 1.81 -6.92 -7.12
C ASP A 13 2.07 -7.75 -5.86
N TYR A 14 3.10 -7.39 -5.09
CA TYR A 14 3.41 -8.08 -3.85
C TYR A 14 2.28 -7.93 -2.82
N ILE A 15 1.76 -6.72 -2.68
CA ILE A 15 0.65 -6.45 -1.75
C ILE A 15 -0.58 -7.27 -2.16
N LYS A 16 -0.89 -7.29 -3.44
CA LYS A 16 -2.02 -8.07 -3.95
C LYS A 16 -1.89 -9.56 -3.63
N GLU A 17 -0.70 -10.11 -3.78
CA GLU A 17 -0.48 -11.54 -3.57
C GLU A 17 -0.38 -11.93 -2.09
N ASN A 18 0.13 -11.03 -1.25
CA ASN A 18 0.52 -11.41 0.11
C ASN A 18 -0.27 -10.71 1.21
N CYS A 19 -0.97 -9.63 0.92
CA CYS A 19 -1.68 -8.84 1.93
C CYS A 19 -3.19 -8.82 1.73
N ILE A 20 -3.71 -9.61 0.79
CA ILE A 20 -5.14 -9.56 0.46
C ILE A 20 -6.03 -9.99 1.64
N ASP A 21 -5.61 -10.98 2.41
CA ASP A 21 -6.40 -11.46 3.54
C ASP A 21 -6.49 -10.40 4.63
N ALA A 22 -5.39 -9.68 4.87
CA ALA A 22 -5.39 -8.58 5.83
C ALA A 22 -6.31 -7.45 5.39
N LEU A 23 -6.34 -7.14 4.09
CA LEU A 23 -7.25 -6.13 3.53
C LEU A 23 -8.71 -6.55 3.67
N LYS A 24 -9.01 -7.82 3.42
CA LYS A 24 -10.37 -8.34 3.59
C LYS A 24 -10.84 -8.24 5.04
N LYS A 25 -9.97 -8.60 5.97
CA LYS A 25 -10.28 -8.49 7.40
C LYS A 25 -10.53 -7.05 7.80
N TYR A 26 -9.69 -6.13 7.30
CA TYR A 26 -9.88 -4.71 7.57
C TYR A 26 -11.25 -4.23 7.10
N CYS A 27 -11.70 -4.65 5.92
CA CYS A 27 -13.01 -4.28 5.41
C CYS A 27 -14.13 -4.80 6.31
N GLU A 28 -14.01 -6.03 6.81
CA GLU A 28 -14.97 -6.59 7.76
C GLU A 28 -15.02 -5.78 9.04
N ASP A 29 -13.86 -5.37 9.56
CA ASP A 29 -13.77 -4.57 10.77
C ASP A 29 -14.44 -3.21 10.57
N GLN A 30 -14.26 -2.58 9.40
CA GLN A 30 -14.86 -1.28 9.12
C GLN A 30 -16.39 -1.33 9.06
N THR A 31 -16.96 -2.45 8.69
CA THR A 31 -18.41 -2.61 8.62
C THR A 31 -19.02 -3.24 9.87
N SER A 32 -18.19 -3.61 10.85
CA SER A 32 -18.65 -4.25 12.09
C SER A 32 -19.36 -3.23 12.98
N ASN A 33 -20.47 -3.64 13.56
CA ASN A 33 -21.17 -2.84 14.56
C ASN A 33 -20.60 -3.04 15.96
N ASN A 34 -19.68 -3.98 16.12
CA ASN A 34 -19.08 -4.33 17.40
C ASN A 34 -17.82 -3.51 17.73
N LEU A 35 -17.32 -2.73 16.78
CA LEU A 35 -16.11 -1.93 16.97
C LEU A 35 -16.46 -0.44 17.08
N THR A 36 -15.76 0.25 17.98
CA THR A 36 -15.85 1.71 18.10
C THR A 36 -15.11 2.38 16.96
N GLY A 37 -15.34 3.70 16.80
CA GLY A 37 -14.58 4.49 15.83
C GLY A 37 -13.09 4.45 16.08
N GLU A 38 -12.67 4.49 17.35
CA GLU A 38 -11.26 4.40 17.73
C GLU A 38 -10.68 3.03 17.38
N GLU A 39 -11.43 1.96 17.63
CA GLU A 39 -10.97 0.61 17.29
C GLU A 39 -10.83 0.43 15.78
N LYS A 40 -11.73 1.02 15.01
CA LYS A 40 -11.64 1.00 13.54
C LYS A 40 -10.43 1.76 13.04
N GLN A 41 -10.11 2.91 13.67
CA GLN A 41 -8.92 3.67 13.31
C GLN A 41 -7.64 2.91 13.66
N ASN A 42 -7.62 2.23 14.80
CA ASN A 42 -6.49 1.40 15.21
C ASN A 42 -6.30 0.24 14.23
N SER A 43 -7.37 -0.35 13.74
CA SER A 43 -7.32 -1.41 12.74
C SER A 43 -6.67 -0.89 11.44
N ARG A 44 -7.00 0.32 11.01
CA ARG A 44 -6.39 0.96 9.85
C ARG A 44 -4.90 1.18 10.06
N ASP A 45 -4.52 1.74 11.21
CA ASP A 45 -3.12 2.02 11.51
C ASP A 45 -2.30 0.74 11.55
N TYR A 46 -2.86 -0.32 12.14
CA TYR A 46 -2.23 -1.62 12.18
C TYR A 46 -2.02 -2.18 10.76
N LEU A 47 -3.05 -2.11 9.93
CA LEU A 47 -2.97 -2.61 8.56
C LEU A 47 -1.92 -1.84 7.74
N GLU A 48 -1.92 -0.52 7.87
CA GLU A 48 -0.95 0.33 7.17
C GLU A 48 0.48 -0.07 7.54
N ASN A 49 0.76 -0.21 8.82
CA ASN A 49 2.09 -0.61 9.29
C ASN A 49 2.44 -2.03 8.88
N TYR A 50 1.47 -2.95 8.93
CA TYR A 50 1.66 -4.33 8.52
C TYR A 50 2.07 -4.41 7.04
N ILE A 51 1.34 -3.75 6.16
CA ILE A 51 1.63 -3.79 4.73
C ILE A 51 3.00 -3.16 4.44
N LYS A 52 3.28 -2.01 5.03
CA LYS A 52 4.58 -1.36 4.84
C LYS A 52 5.73 -2.26 5.30
N SER A 53 5.57 -2.91 6.44
CA SER A 53 6.60 -3.81 6.97
C SER A 53 6.83 -5.01 6.06
N GLU A 54 5.77 -5.60 5.53
CA GLU A 54 5.86 -6.73 4.61
C GLU A 54 6.62 -6.36 3.34
N VAL A 55 6.30 -5.20 2.76
CA VAL A 55 6.98 -4.73 1.55
C VAL A 55 8.45 -4.43 1.85
N LYS A 56 8.73 -3.74 2.94
CA LYS A 56 10.11 -3.42 3.33
C LYS A 56 10.94 -4.68 3.59
N GLU A 57 10.34 -5.66 4.25
CA GLU A 57 11.04 -6.91 4.54
C GLU A 57 11.37 -7.68 3.25
N HIS A 58 10.44 -7.70 2.31
CA HIS A 58 10.63 -8.41 1.05
C HIS A 58 11.61 -7.70 0.10
N PHE A 59 11.47 -6.39 -0.04
CA PHE A 59 12.27 -5.62 -1.01
C PHE A 59 13.48 -4.93 -0.40
N GLY A 60 13.56 -4.86 0.90
CA GLY A 60 14.72 -4.41 1.69
C GLY A 60 15.56 -3.31 1.05
N SER A 61 16.70 -3.70 0.49
CA SER A 61 17.67 -2.76 -0.08
C SER A 61 17.20 -2.04 -1.35
N GLU A 62 16.10 -2.50 -1.96
CA GLU A 62 15.55 -1.83 -3.14
C GLU A 62 14.70 -0.61 -2.78
N ILE A 63 14.36 -0.45 -1.50
CA ILE A 63 13.60 0.71 -1.04
C ILE A 63 14.57 1.75 -0.50
N ASP A 64 14.75 2.82 -1.27
CA ASP A 64 15.65 3.90 -0.91
C ASP A 64 14.89 4.91 -0.05
N GLU A 65 15.38 5.14 1.16
CA GLU A 65 14.78 6.08 2.09
C GLU A 65 15.42 7.46 2.04
N ASP A 66 16.60 7.57 1.42
CA ASP A 66 17.42 8.77 1.50
C ASP A 66 17.49 9.61 0.23
N HIS A 67 17.23 9.00 -0.94
CA HIS A 67 17.40 9.68 -2.22
C HIS A 67 16.05 10.03 -2.86
N PRO A 68 15.66 11.29 -2.85
CA PRO A 68 14.39 11.68 -3.47
C PRO A 68 14.47 11.63 -5.00
N TYR A 69 13.32 11.42 -5.62
CA TYR A 69 13.22 11.48 -7.08
C TYR A 69 13.20 12.93 -7.53
N PRO A 70 14.11 13.32 -8.43
CA PRO A 70 14.29 14.75 -8.75
C PRO A 70 13.19 15.37 -9.62
N ILE A 71 12.34 14.58 -10.27
CA ILE A 71 11.45 15.13 -11.29
C ILE A 71 9.96 15.04 -10.94
N ASP A 72 9.55 14.09 -10.12
CA ASP A 72 8.13 13.78 -9.95
C ASP A 72 7.54 14.15 -8.61
N ASN A 73 8.29 14.74 -7.73
CA ASN A 73 7.84 15.18 -6.40
C ASN A 73 7.30 14.06 -5.51
N ASN A 74 7.60 12.80 -5.83
CA ASN A 74 7.17 11.69 -4.99
C ASN A 74 8.04 11.49 -3.75
N GLY A 75 9.07 12.31 -3.59
CA GLY A 75 9.97 12.18 -2.46
C GLY A 75 10.84 10.93 -2.54
N THR A 76 11.03 10.28 -1.42
CA THR A 76 11.80 9.03 -1.36
C THR A 76 10.93 7.83 -1.69
N ASP A 77 11.57 6.67 -1.89
CA ASP A 77 10.83 5.40 -2.03
C ASP A 77 9.93 5.15 -0.82
N GLN A 78 10.41 5.49 0.38
CA GLN A 78 9.64 5.32 1.60
C GLN A 78 8.34 6.13 1.57
N GLU A 79 8.41 7.39 1.16
CA GLU A 79 7.22 8.24 1.08
C GLU A 79 6.26 7.76 0.00
N ALA A 80 6.79 7.33 -1.13
CA ALA A 80 5.98 6.80 -2.22
C ALA A 80 5.27 5.51 -1.80
N LEU A 81 5.97 4.64 -1.08
CA LEU A 81 5.37 3.41 -0.57
C LEU A 81 4.21 3.72 0.39
N GLU A 82 4.41 4.68 1.30
CA GLU A 82 3.36 5.09 2.21
C GLU A 82 2.12 5.57 1.46
N ASN A 83 2.30 6.38 0.43
CA ASN A 83 1.19 6.89 -0.38
C ASN A 83 0.46 5.77 -1.11
N ILE A 84 1.18 4.82 -1.67
CA ILE A 84 0.59 3.67 -2.35
C ILE A 84 -0.21 2.82 -1.38
N VAL A 85 0.33 2.53 -0.21
CA VAL A 85 -0.35 1.73 0.81
C VAL A 85 -1.63 2.43 1.27
N MET A 86 -1.56 3.71 1.56
CA MET A 86 -2.73 4.48 1.99
C MET A 86 -3.83 4.49 0.92
N GLU A 87 -3.44 4.67 -0.33
CA GLU A 87 -4.41 4.67 -1.43
C GLU A 87 -5.08 3.31 -1.58
N ILE A 88 -4.32 2.22 -1.47
CA ILE A 88 -4.88 0.88 -1.51
C ILE A 88 -5.90 0.69 -0.40
N ILE A 89 -5.57 1.07 0.83
CA ILE A 89 -6.44 0.91 1.98
C ILE A 89 -7.73 1.71 1.80
N PHE A 90 -7.62 2.97 1.36
CA PHE A 90 -8.80 3.82 1.17
C PHE A 90 -9.73 3.31 0.09
N ILE A 91 -9.17 2.84 -1.03
CA ILE A 91 -9.97 2.48 -2.20
C ILE A 91 -10.44 1.04 -2.15
N TYR A 92 -9.71 0.17 -1.46
CA TYR A 92 -10.05 -1.26 -1.41
C TYR A 92 -11.47 -1.50 -0.91
N ASN A 93 -11.92 -0.74 0.07
CA ASN A 93 -13.25 -0.90 0.61
C ASN A 93 -14.34 -0.75 -0.45
N ASN A 94 -14.13 0.13 -1.43
CA ASN A 94 -15.10 0.40 -2.49
C ASN A 94 -14.87 -0.44 -3.74
N GLN A 95 -13.61 -0.68 -4.11
CA GLN A 95 -13.27 -1.31 -5.38
C GLN A 95 -12.73 -2.72 -5.25
N LYS A 96 -12.44 -3.17 -4.02
CA LYS A 96 -11.87 -4.49 -3.78
C LYS A 96 -10.60 -4.69 -4.60
N GLU A 97 -10.43 -5.84 -5.22
CA GLU A 97 -9.22 -6.17 -5.95
C GLU A 97 -8.97 -5.30 -7.19
N ARG A 98 -9.98 -4.57 -7.65
CA ARG A 98 -9.83 -3.66 -8.80
C ARG A 98 -8.84 -2.53 -8.51
N VAL A 99 -8.63 -2.19 -7.24
CA VAL A 99 -7.68 -1.14 -6.88
C VAL A 99 -6.27 -1.47 -7.36
N PHE A 100 -5.89 -2.74 -7.33
CA PHE A 100 -4.55 -3.15 -7.74
C PHE A 100 -4.34 -2.93 -9.24
N ASP A 101 -5.30 -3.33 -10.06
CA ASP A 101 -5.21 -3.12 -11.50
C ASP A 101 -5.21 -1.63 -11.85
N ARG A 102 -6.03 -0.85 -11.18
CA ARG A 102 -6.10 0.58 -11.39
C ARG A 102 -4.80 1.29 -11.06
N LEU A 103 -4.23 0.98 -9.90
CA LEU A 103 -2.95 1.56 -9.50
C LEU A 103 -1.83 1.11 -10.41
N ARG A 104 -1.80 -0.17 -10.75
CA ARG A 104 -0.78 -0.71 -11.64
C ARG A 104 -0.79 0.03 -12.97
N LYS A 105 -1.97 0.26 -13.55
CA LYS A 105 -2.10 0.99 -14.82
C LYS A 105 -1.56 2.40 -14.73
N SER A 106 -1.68 3.05 -13.60
CA SER A 106 -1.17 4.42 -13.44
C SER A 106 0.35 4.47 -13.49
N PHE A 107 1.04 3.34 -13.28
CA PHE A 107 2.49 3.24 -13.35
C PHE A 107 3.01 2.54 -14.61
N GLU A 108 2.13 2.07 -15.48
CA GLU A 108 2.48 1.36 -16.73
C GLU A 108 2.53 2.32 -17.92
N SER A 109 2.90 3.39 -17.89
CA SER A 109 2.90 4.31 -19.04
C SER A 109 4.05 4.04 -20.03
#